data_03c3649a12987b0c3178445938910ea3
#
_entry.id   03c3649a12987b0c3178445938910ea3
#
_cell.length_a   1.000
_cell.length_b   1.000
_cell.length_c   1.000
_cell.angle_alpha   90.00
_cell.angle_beta   90.00
_cell.angle_gamma   90.00
#
_symmetry.space_group_name_H-M   'P 1'
#
loop_
_entity.id
_entity.type
_entity.pdbx_description
1 polymer ?
#
loop_
_entity_poly.entity_id
_entity_poly.type
_entity_poly.pdbx_seq_one_letter_code
_entity_poly.pdbx_strand_id
1 'polypeptide(L)'
;MPADTSIVVIASRFAIVVLLISIAVALVRLIKGPDAADRIVALDLISMLIVAFLATESIYAGETSFLDVAIAYALIAFLGTVALARFLMRSPQRKPGNINNKEAKTTNDE
;
A
#
# COMPACT_ATOMS: atom_id res chain seq x y z
N MET A 1 -27.31 -14.17 24.71
CA MET A 1 -26.16 -13.90 23.84
C MET A 1 -25.27 -15.13 23.88
N PRO A 2 -25.08 -15.81 22.76
CA PRO A 2 -24.15 -16.93 22.75
C PRO A 2 -22.72 -16.41 23.00
N ALA A 3 -21.93 -17.21 23.75
CA ALA A 3 -20.56 -16.88 24.13
C ALA A 3 -19.68 -16.50 22.91
N ASP A 4 -19.98 -17.06 21.75
CA ASP A 4 -19.27 -16.83 20.51
C ASP A 4 -19.36 -15.35 20.03
N THR A 5 -20.50 -14.70 20.24
CA THR A 5 -20.69 -13.29 19.90
C THR A 5 -19.80 -12.37 20.75
N SER A 6 -19.62 -12.71 22.02
CA SER A 6 -18.76 -11.95 22.95
C SER A 6 -17.30 -12.05 22.55
N ILE A 7 -16.83 -13.22 22.11
CA ILE A 7 -15.45 -13.45 21.68
C ILE A 7 -15.17 -12.66 20.40
N VAL A 8 -16.10 -12.69 19.44
CA VAL A 8 -15.96 -11.96 18.18
C VAL A 8 -15.90 -10.45 18.41
N VAL A 9 -16.73 -9.91 19.29
CA VAL A 9 -16.73 -8.47 19.63
C VAL A 9 -15.43 -8.07 20.32
N ILE A 10 -14.92 -8.87 21.25
CA ILE A 10 -13.66 -8.59 21.93
C ILE A 10 -12.48 -8.66 20.92
N ALA A 11 -12.47 -9.68 20.08
CA ALA A 11 -11.44 -9.85 19.05
C ALA A 11 -11.44 -8.69 18.03
N SER A 12 -12.61 -8.28 17.54
CA SER A 12 -12.73 -7.17 16.60
C SER A 12 -12.29 -5.84 17.23
N ARG A 13 -12.63 -5.61 18.48
CA ARG A 13 -12.19 -4.41 19.20
C ARG A 13 -10.68 -4.34 19.36
N PHE A 14 -10.05 -5.46 19.69
CA PHE A 14 -8.60 -5.56 19.76
C PHE A 14 -7.95 -5.36 18.39
N ALA A 15 -8.52 -5.98 17.35
CA ALA A 15 -8.03 -5.86 15.99
C ALA A 15 -8.09 -4.39 15.48
N ILE A 16 -9.18 -3.66 15.77
CA ILE A 16 -9.32 -2.24 15.39
C ILE A 16 -8.19 -1.40 16.00
N VAL A 17 -7.88 -1.59 17.28
CA VAL A 17 -6.81 -0.85 17.96
C VAL A 17 -5.45 -1.14 17.32
N VAL A 18 -5.15 -2.40 17.06
CA VAL A 18 -3.90 -2.81 16.41
C VAL A 18 -3.80 -2.24 15.00
N LEU A 19 -4.90 -2.27 14.23
CA LEU A 19 -4.94 -1.71 12.88
C LEU A 19 -4.72 -0.19 12.87
N LEU A 20 -5.32 0.54 13.80
CA LEU A 20 -5.11 1.98 13.94
C LEU A 20 -3.64 2.33 14.24
N ILE A 21 -3.01 1.58 15.14
CA ILE A 21 -1.58 1.74 15.44
C ILE A 21 -0.74 1.43 14.19
N SER A 22 -1.08 0.37 13.46
CA SER A 22 -0.38 -0.02 12.23
C SER A 22 -0.48 1.04 11.15
N ILE A 23 -1.66 1.64 10.97
CA ILE A 23 -1.87 2.75 10.03
C ILE A 23 -1.02 3.97 10.44
N ALA A 24 -0.98 4.30 11.73
CA ALA A 24 -0.17 5.41 12.21
C ALA A 24 1.33 5.19 11.94
N VAL A 25 1.84 3.98 12.18
CA VAL A 25 3.24 3.63 11.87
C VAL A 25 3.52 3.68 10.37
N ALA A 26 2.60 3.19 9.55
CA ALA A 26 2.73 3.24 8.09
C ALA A 26 2.72 4.68 7.56
N LEU A 27 1.92 5.58 8.14
CA LEU A 27 1.93 7.01 7.82
C LEU A 27 3.27 7.66 8.17
N VAL A 28 3.84 7.35 9.32
CA VAL A 28 5.18 7.84 9.69
C VAL A 28 6.22 7.37 8.68
N ARG A 29 6.15 6.13 8.25
CA ARG A 29 7.03 5.58 7.21
C ARG A 29 6.86 6.28 5.87
N LEU A 30 5.64 6.63 5.49
CA LEU A 30 5.34 7.38 4.28
C LEU A 30 6.01 8.76 4.28
N ILE A 31 5.97 9.46 5.41
CA ILE A 31 6.54 10.81 5.55
C ILE A 31 8.06 10.76 5.63
N LYS A 32 8.62 9.81 6.37
CA LYS A 32 10.06 9.66 6.63
C LYS A 32 10.81 8.83 5.58
N GLY A 33 10.12 8.15 4.68
CA GLY A 33 10.74 7.30 3.66
C GLY A 33 11.75 8.07 2.81
N PRO A 34 13.04 7.69 2.82
CA PRO A 34 14.09 8.41 2.07
C PRO A 34 13.94 8.23 0.56
N ASP A 35 13.44 7.08 0.11
CA ASP A 35 13.31 6.73 -1.29
C ASP A 35 11.84 6.78 -1.78
N ALA A 36 11.64 7.13 -3.06
CA ALA A 36 10.32 7.09 -3.69
C ALA A 36 9.72 5.67 -3.66
N ALA A 37 10.54 4.64 -3.80
CA ALA A 37 10.13 3.24 -3.72
C ALA A 37 9.54 2.89 -2.34
N ASP A 38 10.15 3.34 -1.26
CA ASP A 38 9.65 3.14 0.12
C ASP A 38 8.28 3.79 0.34
N ARG A 39 8.07 4.97 -0.24
CA ARG A 39 6.78 5.67 -0.17
C ARG A 39 5.68 4.92 -0.93
N ILE A 40 6.00 4.36 -2.08
CA ILE A 40 5.07 3.55 -2.88
C ILE A 40 4.64 2.31 -2.11
N VAL A 41 5.58 1.60 -1.51
CA VAL A 41 5.31 0.42 -0.66
C VAL A 41 4.49 0.81 0.57
N ALA A 42 4.78 1.94 1.19
CA ALA A 42 4.01 2.43 2.33
C ALA A 42 2.56 2.78 1.96
N LEU A 43 2.34 3.39 0.79
CA LEU A 43 0.98 3.66 0.27
C LEU A 43 0.20 2.37 0.02
N ASP A 44 0.82 1.37 -0.57
CA ASP A 44 0.19 0.06 -0.81
C ASP A 44 -0.19 -0.62 0.52
N LEU A 45 0.73 -0.60 1.48
CA LEU A 45 0.48 -1.12 2.83
C LEU A 45 -0.69 -0.41 3.53
N ILE A 46 -0.74 0.91 3.46
CA ILE A 46 -1.84 1.71 4.02
C ILE A 46 -3.16 1.32 3.36
N SER A 47 -3.18 1.13 2.05
CA SER A 47 -4.38 0.71 1.31
C SER A 47 -4.90 -0.65 1.82
N MET A 48 -4.03 -1.62 2.02
CA MET A 48 -4.40 -2.92 2.60
C MET A 48 -4.92 -2.80 4.04
N LEU A 49 -4.28 -1.98 4.86
CA LEU A 49 -4.69 -1.75 6.24
C LEU A 49 -6.06 -1.07 6.33
N ILE A 50 -6.39 -0.14 5.43
CA ILE A 50 -7.70 0.50 5.36
C ILE A 50 -8.78 -0.52 5.00
N VAL A 51 -8.56 -1.40 4.03
CA VAL A 51 -9.50 -2.48 3.68
C VAL A 51 -9.73 -3.40 4.88
N ALA A 52 -8.67 -3.81 5.55
CA ALA A 52 -8.76 -4.64 6.75
C ALA A 52 -9.53 -3.94 7.88
N PHE A 53 -9.31 -2.65 8.06
CA PHE A 53 -10.02 -1.83 9.05
C PHE A 53 -11.52 -1.78 8.75
N LEU A 54 -11.91 -1.47 7.52
CA LEU A 54 -13.32 -1.43 7.10
C LEU A 54 -14.00 -2.79 7.24
N ALA A 55 -13.31 -3.87 6.90
CA ALA A 55 -13.83 -5.23 7.07
C ALA A 55 -14.04 -5.57 8.56
N THR A 56 -13.11 -5.18 9.41
CA THR A 56 -13.22 -5.41 10.87
C THR A 56 -14.34 -4.56 11.48
N GLU A 57 -14.49 -3.30 11.03
CA GLU A 57 -15.61 -2.43 11.45
C GLU A 57 -16.96 -3.02 11.04
N SER A 58 -17.07 -3.61 9.84
CA SER A 58 -18.29 -4.31 9.42
C SER A 58 -18.69 -5.42 10.38
N ILE A 59 -17.73 -6.20 10.86
CA ILE A 59 -17.96 -7.27 11.84
C ILE A 59 -18.38 -6.67 13.19
N TYR A 60 -17.70 -5.62 13.64
CA TYR A 60 -17.96 -4.98 14.95
C TYR A 60 -19.34 -4.30 14.97
N ALA A 61 -19.67 -3.55 13.93
CA ALA A 61 -20.95 -2.83 13.80
C ALA A 61 -22.13 -3.76 13.46
N GLY A 62 -21.84 -4.96 12.92
CA GLY A 62 -22.86 -5.87 12.41
C GLY A 62 -23.58 -5.36 11.17
N GLU A 63 -22.95 -4.44 10.44
CA GLU A 63 -23.50 -3.82 9.24
C GLU A 63 -22.66 -4.10 8.00
N THR A 64 -23.33 -4.59 6.94
CA THR A 64 -22.68 -4.92 5.67
C THR A 64 -22.29 -3.71 4.85
N SER A 65 -22.83 -2.52 5.16
CA SER A 65 -22.52 -1.28 4.45
C SER A 65 -21.04 -0.94 4.41
N PHE A 66 -20.31 -1.21 5.51
CA PHE A 66 -18.86 -1.02 5.56
C PHE A 66 -18.10 -2.00 4.67
N LEU A 67 -18.64 -3.20 4.48
CA LEU A 67 -18.06 -4.20 3.60
C LEU A 67 -18.18 -3.79 2.14
N ASP A 68 -19.31 -3.22 1.73
CA ASP A 68 -19.51 -2.71 0.37
C ASP A 68 -18.51 -1.60 0.04
N VAL A 69 -18.27 -0.69 0.99
CA VAL A 69 -17.24 0.36 0.87
C VAL A 69 -15.85 -0.27 0.78
N ALA A 70 -15.56 -1.29 1.58
CA ALA A 70 -14.28 -1.99 1.56
C ALA A 70 -13.99 -2.64 0.20
N ILE A 71 -14.98 -3.27 -0.41
CA ILE A 71 -14.87 -3.90 -1.74
C ILE A 71 -14.62 -2.84 -2.81
N ALA A 72 -15.41 -1.76 -2.81
CA ALA A 72 -15.24 -0.65 -3.75
C ALA A 72 -13.83 -0.02 -3.61
N TYR A 73 -13.39 0.22 -2.40
CA TYR A 73 -12.06 0.76 -2.12
C TYR A 73 -10.94 -0.19 -2.57
N ALA A 74 -11.09 -1.49 -2.32
CA ALA A 74 -10.11 -2.50 -2.73
C ALA A 74 -9.93 -2.53 -4.26
N LEU A 75 -11.03 -2.39 -5.02
CA LEU A 75 -10.97 -2.31 -6.48
C LEU A 75 -10.24 -1.06 -6.95
N ILE A 76 -10.52 0.10 -6.34
CA ILE A 76 -9.83 1.36 -6.66
C ILE A 76 -8.34 1.27 -6.32
N ALA A 77 -8.00 0.74 -5.15
CA ALA A 77 -6.62 0.54 -4.72
C ALA A 77 -5.87 -0.40 -5.66
N PHE A 78 -6.50 -1.49 -6.09
CA PHE A 78 -5.93 -2.42 -7.08
C PHE A 78 -5.61 -1.73 -8.40
N LEU A 79 -6.56 -0.96 -8.94
CA LEU A 79 -6.34 -0.19 -10.17
C LEU A 79 -5.21 0.83 -10.01
N GLY A 80 -5.13 1.49 -8.86
CA GLY A 80 -4.05 2.42 -8.52
C GLY A 80 -2.68 1.73 -8.52
N THR A 81 -2.57 0.57 -7.89
CA THR A 81 -1.33 -0.22 -7.84
C THR A 81 -0.91 -0.68 -9.24
N VAL A 82 -1.84 -1.16 -10.05
CA VAL A 82 -1.56 -1.58 -11.44
C VAL A 82 -1.11 -0.39 -12.28
N ALA A 83 -1.78 0.76 -12.16
CA ALA A 83 -1.41 1.98 -12.89
C ALA A 83 0.00 2.44 -12.50
N LEU A 84 0.32 2.43 -11.22
CA LEU A 84 1.64 2.81 -10.71
C LEU A 84 2.73 1.84 -11.18
N ALA A 85 2.46 0.54 -11.13
CA ALA A 85 3.38 -0.49 -11.61
C ALA A 85 3.68 -0.31 -13.11
N ARG A 86 2.66 -0.01 -13.92
CA ARG A 86 2.83 0.28 -15.35
C ARG A 86 3.62 1.56 -15.59
N PHE A 87 3.38 2.58 -14.78
CA PHE A 87 4.13 3.84 -14.87
C PHE A 87 5.61 3.62 -14.57
N LEU A 88 5.95 2.85 -13.55
CA LEU A 88 7.34 2.51 -13.20
C LEU A 88 8.03 1.68 -14.29
N MET A 89 7.31 0.77 -14.96
CA MET A 89 7.84 -0.01 -16.08
C MET A 89 8.10 0.84 -17.31
N ARG A 90 7.34 1.92 -17.53
CA ARG A 90 7.51 2.86 -18.64
C ARG A 90 8.57 3.90 -18.39
N SER A 91 8.96 4.14 -17.16
CA SER A 91 10.04 5.06 -16.83
C SER A 91 11.34 4.52 -17.44
N PRO A 92 11.99 5.25 -18.37
CA PRO A 92 13.25 4.78 -18.93
C PRO A 92 14.26 4.74 -17.79
N GLN A 93 14.60 3.54 -17.37
CA GLN A 93 15.78 3.36 -16.53
C GLN A 93 16.96 3.91 -17.32
N ARG A 94 17.58 4.96 -16.82
CA ARG A 94 18.88 5.39 -17.31
C ARG A 94 19.83 4.19 -17.18
N LYS A 95 19.99 3.47 -18.28
CA LYS A 95 20.98 2.41 -18.33
C LYS A 95 22.36 3.03 -18.15
N PRO A 96 23.15 2.58 -17.15
CA PRO A 96 24.51 3.08 -16.99
C PRO A 96 25.44 2.81 -18.18
N GLY A 97 24.96 2.05 -19.18
CA GLY A 97 25.70 1.76 -20.43
C GLY A 97 25.91 2.92 -21.39
N ASN A 98 25.26 4.07 -21.17
CA ASN A 98 25.38 5.20 -22.12
C ASN A 98 26.63 6.07 -21.89
N ILE A 99 27.31 5.91 -20.77
CA ILE A 99 28.58 6.59 -20.46
C ILE A 99 29.75 5.94 -21.21
N ASN A 100 29.77 4.62 -21.36
CA ASN A 100 30.82 3.90 -22.07
C ASN A 100 30.84 4.17 -23.58
N ASN A 101 29.72 4.50 -24.18
CA ASN A 101 29.66 4.83 -25.61
C ASN A 101 30.22 6.22 -25.95
N LYS A 102 30.23 7.16 -25.02
CA LYS A 102 30.83 8.48 -25.20
C LYS A 102 32.34 8.43 -25.06
N GLU A 103 32.88 7.61 -24.18
CA GLU A 103 34.33 7.45 -24.03
C GLU A 103 34.95 6.65 -25.17
N ALA A 104 34.24 5.63 -25.70
CA ALA A 104 34.70 4.89 -26.88
C ALA A 104 34.73 5.74 -28.17
N LYS A 105 33.84 6.72 -28.29
CA LYS A 105 33.84 7.66 -29.45
C LYS A 105 34.98 8.67 -29.40
N THR A 106 35.38 9.12 -28.20
CA THR A 106 36.48 10.08 -28.03
C THR A 106 37.84 9.45 -28.28
N THR A 107 38.01 8.17 -28.02
CA THR A 107 39.28 7.45 -28.26
C THR A 107 39.50 7.07 -29.73
N ASN A 108 38.44 7.01 -30.54
CA ASN A 108 38.55 6.70 -31.95
C ASN A 108 38.78 7.94 -32.87
N ASP A 109 38.62 9.14 -32.33
CA ASP A 109 38.83 10.42 -33.06
C ASP A 109 40.23 11.01 -32.83
N GLU A 110 41.08 10.34 -32.05
CA GLU A 110 42.52 10.61 -31.91
C GLU A 110 43.35 9.59 -32.73
#